data_a6b9645d61c79b4f05e24ddd139439e6
#
_entry.id   a6b9645d61c79b4f05e24ddd139439e6
#
_cell.length_a   1.000
_cell.length_b   1.000
_cell.length_c   1.000
_cell.angle_alpha   90.00
_cell.angle_beta   90.00
_cell.angle_gamma   90.00
#
_symmetry.space_group_name_H-M   'P 1'
#
loop_
_entity.id
_entity.type
_entity.pdbx_description
1 polymer ?
#
loop_
_entity_poly.entity_id
_entity_poly.type
_entity_poly.pdbx_seq_one_letter_code
_entity_poly.pdbx_strand_id
1 'polypeptide(L)'
;VLVQNGEYSILCLTRSAVDSEKMDLATAIKSTFELMDSNVQYGGSYPGWAPKPEASIVKLMSELYKELNNDQALVNACHAGLECGIIGRNYPGMEMISFGPNIHGAHSPDERVSISSVQKYWKFVLEILKNIPEK
;
A
#
# COMPACT_ATOMS: atom_id res chain seq x y z
N VAL A 1 -15.94 15.25 -9.53
CA VAL A 1 -16.64 15.77 -10.70
C VAL A 1 -16.36 17.26 -10.83
N LEU A 2 -15.94 17.70 -11.99
CA LEU A 2 -15.76 19.10 -12.35
C LEU A 2 -16.72 19.42 -13.49
N VAL A 3 -17.37 20.59 -13.40
CA VAL A 3 -18.25 21.11 -14.46
C VAL A 3 -17.72 22.48 -14.85
N GLN A 4 -17.32 22.66 -16.10
CA GLN A 4 -16.79 23.93 -16.60
C GLN A 4 -17.20 24.11 -18.06
N ASN A 5 -17.74 25.28 -18.40
CA ASN A 5 -18.13 25.64 -19.77
C ASN A 5 -19.07 24.65 -20.47
N GLY A 6 -19.98 24.01 -19.73
CA GLY A 6 -20.89 23.02 -20.26
C GLY A 6 -20.28 21.62 -20.43
N GLU A 7 -19.01 21.42 -20.08
CA GLU A 7 -18.34 20.13 -20.08
C GLU A 7 -18.30 19.51 -18.68
N TYR A 8 -18.40 18.19 -18.61
CA TYR A 8 -18.29 17.42 -17.38
C TYR A 8 -16.99 16.61 -17.41
N SER A 9 -16.16 16.76 -16.39
CA SER A 9 -15.00 15.92 -16.17
C SER A 9 -15.18 15.09 -14.90
N ILE A 10 -15.04 13.78 -15.01
CA ILE A 10 -15.16 12.83 -13.92
C ILE A 10 -13.83 12.10 -13.78
N LEU A 11 -13.19 12.26 -12.64
CA LEU A 11 -11.99 11.51 -12.29
C LEU A 11 -12.39 10.35 -11.37
N CYS A 12 -12.10 9.12 -11.80
CA CYS A 12 -12.28 7.91 -11.03
C CYS A 12 -10.91 7.32 -10.67
N LEU A 13 -10.76 6.89 -9.42
CA LEU A 13 -9.55 6.21 -8.96
C LEU A 13 -9.91 4.78 -8.54
N THR A 14 -9.45 3.80 -9.34
CA THR A 14 -9.59 2.38 -9.03
C THR A 14 -8.33 1.88 -8.32
N ARG A 15 -8.49 1.07 -7.28
CA ARG A 15 -7.39 0.50 -6.51
C ARG A 15 -7.63 -0.98 -6.23
N SER A 16 -6.61 -1.79 -6.38
CA SER A 16 -6.54 -3.16 -5.87
C SER A 16 -5.09 -3.52 -5.58
N ALA A 17 -4.87 -4.46 -4.67
CA ALA A 17 -3.58 -5.11 -4.48
C ALA A 17 -3.22 -6.02 -5.66
N VAL A 18 -4.19 -6.36 -6.52
CA VAL A 18 -4.02 -7.22 -7.70
C VAL A 18 -4.30 -6.40 -8.96
N ASP A 19 -3.32 -6.34 -9.88
CA ASP A 19 -3.42 -5.49 -11.07
C ASP A 19 -4.57 -5.86 -12.00
N SER A 20 -4.89 -7.15 -12.16
CA SER A 20 -6.01 -7.59 -13.00
C SER A 20 -7.36 -7.10 -12.46
N GLU A 21 -7.58 -7.17 -11.15
CA GLU A 21 -8.82 -6.68 -10.51
C GLU A 21 -8.99 -5.17 -10.66
N LYS A 22 -7.89 -4.43 -10.49
CA LYS A 22 -7.87 -2.97 -10.72
C LYS A 22 -8.29 -2.63 -12.15
N MET A 23 -7.74 -3.35 -13.12
CA MET A 23 -8.02 -3.13 -14.54
C MET A 23 -9.42 -3.59 -14.93
N ASP A 24 -9.93 -4.66 -14.35
CA ASP A 24 -11.28 -5.12 -14.57
C ASP A 24 -12.31 -4.05 -14.16
N LEU A 25 -12.18 -3.52 -12.94
CA LEU A 25 -13.04 -2.42 -12.50
C LEU A 25 -12.88 -1.17 -13.37
N ALA A 26 -11.65 -0.81 -13.73
CA ALA A 26 -11.42 0.36 -14.60
C ALA A 26 -12.05 0.18 -15.97
N THR A 27 -12.01 -1.04 -16.53
CA THR A 27 -12.63 -1.37 -17.81
C THR A 27 -14.15 -1.33 -17.73
N ALA A 28 -14.74 -1.84 -16.65
CA ALA A 28 -16.18 -1.77 -16.42
C ALA A 28 -16.68 -0.30 -16.37
N ILE A 29 -15.97 0.56 -15.62
CA ILE A 29 -16.25 1.99 -15.56
C ILE A 29 -16.14 2.62 -16.95
N LYS A 30 -15.02 2.36 -17.67
CA LYS A 30 -14.81 2.87 -19.01
C LYS A 30 -15.96 2.49 -19.94
N SER A 31 -16.31 1.20 -20.01
CA SER A 31 -17.39 0.72 -20.89
C SER A 31 -18.74 1.37 -20.58
N THR A 32 -19.02 1.62 -19.29
CA THR A 32 -20.25 2.31 -18.88
C THR A 32 -20.33 3.73 -19.43
N PHE A 33 -19.24 4.49 -19.36
CA PHE A 33 -19.20 5.86 -19.84
C PHE A 33 -19.15 5.95 -21.37
N GLU A 34 -18.48 5.00 -22.03
CA GLU A 34 -18.45 4.93 -23.50
C GLU A 34 -19.83 4.63 -24.11
N LEU A 35 -20.72 3.92 -23.41
CA LEU A 35 -22.13 3.76 -23.82
C LEU A 35 -22.92 5.09 -23.84
N MET A 36 -22.40 6.12 -23.20
CA MET A 36 -22.96 7.48 -23.19
C MET A 36 -22.14 8.43 -24.08
N ASP A 37 -21.44 7.93 -25.07
CA ASP A 37 -20.55 8.68 -25.98
C ASP A 37 -19.48 9.53 -25.27
N SER A 38 -19.08 9.14 -24.05
CA SER A 38 -18.05 9.83 -23.28
C SER A 38 -16.65 9.35 -23.66
N ASN A 39 -15.69 10.28 -23.76
CA ASN A 39 -14.29 9.94 -23.95
C ASN A 39 -13.66 9.54 -22.62
N VAL A 40 -13.13 8.32 -22.50
CA VAL A 40 -12.52 7.81 -21.29
C VAL A 40 -11.06 7.44 -21.54
N GLN A 41 -10.18 7.98 -20.70
CA GLN A 41 -8.74 7.73 -20.75
C GLN A 41 -8.22 7.13 -19.45
N TYR A 42 -7.28 6.20 -19.55
CA TYR A 42 -6.55 5.68 -18.42
C TYR A 42 -5.25 6.48 -18.17
N GLY A 43 -4.92 6.69 -16.90
CA GLY A 43 -3.68 7.36 -16.55
C GLY A 43 -3.26 7.08 -15.11
N GLY A 44 -1.99 7.40 -14.78
CA GLY A 44 -1.49 7.34 -13.40
C GLY A 44 -1.45 5.96 -12.75
N SER A 45 -1.42 4.88 -13.55
CA SER A 45 -1.39 3.53 -13.01
C SER A 45 -0.04 3.20 -12.38
N TYR A 46 -0.06 2.55 -11.21
CA TYR A 46 1.08 1.94 -10.55
C TYR A 46 0.76 0.48 -10.18
N PRO A 47 1.78 -0.38 -10.02
CA PRO A 47 1.57 -1.80 -9.74
C PRO A 47 0.92 -2.05 -8.39
N GLY A 48 0.08 -3.06 -8.31
CA GLY A 48 -0.42 -3.60 -7.06
C GLY A 48 0.68 -4.31 -6.26
N TRP A 49 0.43 -4.53 -4.99
CA TRP A 49 1.27 -5.34 -4.12
C TRP A 49 0.40 -6.37 -3.42
N ALA A 50 0.33 -7.55 -4.03
CA ALA A 50 -0.47 -8.65 -3.50
C ALA A 50 0.07 -9.11 -2.13
N PRO A 51 -0.78 -9.29 -1.12
CA PRO A 51 -0.35 -9.72 0.20
C PRO A 51 0.23 -11.14 0.16
N LYS A 52 1.32 -11.35 0.91
CA LYS A 52 1.96 -12.66 1.10
C LYS A 52 2.10 -12.95 2.60
N PRO A 53 1.02 -13.29 3.30
CA PRO A 53 1.05 -13.47 4.76
C PRO A 53 1.97 -14.61 5.21
N GLU A 54 2.23 -15.58 4.33
CA GLU A 54 3.11 -16.73 4.59
C GLU A 54 4.60 -16.44 4.30
N ALA A 55 4.96 -15.23 3.86
CA ALA A 55 6.34 -14.86 3.60
C ALA A 55 7.21 -14.98 4.87
N SER A 56 8.47 -15.41 4.70
CA SER A 56 9.37 -15.65 5.83
C SER A 56 9.63 -14.38 6.64
N ILE A 57 9.74 -13.24 5.96
CA ILE A 57 9.92 -11.93 6.62
C ILE A 57 8.70 -11.56 7.48
N VAL A 58 7.48 -11.89 7.06
CA VAL A 58 6.27 -11.60 7.83
C VAL A 58 6.25 -12.42 9.12
N LYS A 59 6.58 -13.70 9.04
CA LYS A 59 6.66 -14.60 10.21
C LYS A 59 7.73 -14.13 11.19
N LEU A 60 8.96 -13.91 10.72
CA LEU A 60 10.06 -13.41 11.53
C LEU A 60 9.69 -12.12 12.27
N MET A 61 9.17 -11.13 11.54
CA MET A 61 8.83 -9.85 12.15
C MET A 61 7.66 -9.95 13.12
N SER A 62 6.68 -10.81 12.87
CA SER A 62 5.57 -11.03 13.79
C SER A 62 6.01 -11.68 15.09
N GLU A 63 6.93 -12.63 15.04
CA GLU A 63 7.54 -13.26 16.21
C GLU A 63 8.37 -12.25 17.02
N LEU A 64 9.27 -11.52 16.39
CA LEU A 64 10.07 -10.48 17.04
C LEU A 64 9.22 -9.38 17.67
N TYR A 65 8.15 -8.97 17.00
CA TYR A 65 7.23 -7.97 17.55
C TYR A 65 6.55 -8.47 18.82
N LYS A 66 6.11 -9.74 18.81
CA LYS A 66 5.47 -10.39 19.95
C LYS A 66 6.44 -10.49 21.14
N GLU A 67 7.67 -10.89 20.90
CA GLU A 67 8.72 -11.00 21.93
C GLU A 67 9.04 -9.64 22.56
N LEU A 68 9.23 -8.60 21.73
CA LEU A 68 9.60 -7.26 22.21
C LEU A 68 8.47 -6.54 22.94
N ASN A 69 7.23 -6.74 22.53
CA ASN A 69 6.11 -5.93 22.99
C ASN A 69 5.10 -6.70 23.84
N ASN A 70 5.26 -8.03 23.98
CA ASN A 70 4.27 -8.93 24.58
C ASN A 70 2.85 -8.72 23.99
N ASP A 71 2.81 -8.48 22.67
CA ASP A 71 1.60 -8.14 21.92
C ASP A 71 1.70 -8.73 20.51
N GLN A 72 0.56 -8.96 19.84
CA GLN A 72 0.56 -9.50 18.49
C GLN A 72 0.62 -8.39 17.46
N ALA A 73 1.45 -8.59 16.43
CA ALA A 73 1.47 -7.73 15.27
C ALA A 73 0.20 -7.92 14.44
N LEU A 74 -0.43 -6.81 14.04
CA LEU A 74 -1.52 -6.83 13.07
C LEU A 74 -0.93 -6.74 11.66
N VAL A 75 -1.04 -7.82 10.90
CA VAL A 75 -0.58 -7.89 9.51
C VAL A 75 -1.79 -7.70 8.60
N ASN A 76 -1.83 -6.58 7.90
CA ASN A 76 -2.95 -6.21 7.04
C ASN A 76 -2.48 -5.93 5.62
N ALA A 77 -3.37 -6.13 4.65
CA ALA A 77 -3.20 -5.64 3.29
C ALA A 77 -3.74 -4.21 3.15
N CYS A 78 -3.12 -3.42 2.30
CA CYS A 78 -3.56 -2.06 2.00
C CYS A 78 -3.62 -1.86 0.48
N HIS A 79 -4.68 -1.21 -0.01
CA HIS A 79 -4.84 -0.84 -1.42
C HIS A 79 -4.15 0.48 -1.79
N ALA A 80 -3.30 1.01 -0.91
CA ALA A 80 -2.54 2.22 -1.20
C ALA A 80 -1.43 1.97 -2.22
N GLY A 81 -1.02 3.03 -2.92
CA GLY A 81 0.20 3.02 -3.73
C GLY A 81 1.41 3.02 -2.81
N LEU A 82 1.95 1.84 -2.56
CA LEU A 82 3.13 1.65 -1.75
C LEU A 82 4.35 1.39 -2.63
N GLU A 83 5.51 1.84 -2.19
CA GLU A 83 6.80 1.65 -2.86
C GLU A 83 7.10 0.16 -3.09
N CYS A 84 6.62 -0.72 -2.20
CA CYS A 84 6.75 -2.16 -2.34
C CYS A 84 6.14 -2.71 -3.64
N GLY A 85 5.05 -2.12 -4.15
CA GLY A 85 4.50 -2.49 -5.45
C GLY A 85 5.47 -2.22 -6.59
N ILE A 86 6.12 -1.06 -6.58
CA ILE A 86 7.12 -0.67 -7.59
C ILE A 86 8.39 -1.50 -7.46
N ILE A 87 8.90 -1.69 -6.26
CA ILE A 87 10.09 -2.50 -5.99
C ILE A 87 9.85 -3.95 -6.39
N GLY A 88 8.74 -4.55 -5.98
CA GLY A 88 8.40 -5.93 -6.28
C GLY A 88 8.21 -6.23 -7.76
N ARG A 89 7.78 -5.23 -8.55
CA ARG A 89 7.73 -5.34 -10.01
C ARG A 89 9.12 -5.47 -10.63
N ASN A 90 10.10 -4.72 -10.10
CA ASN A 90 11.47 -4.74 -10.59
C ASN A 90 12.30 -5.91 -10.04
N TYR A 91 11.90 -6.45 -8.88
CA TYR A 91 12.57 -7.56 -8.22
C TYR A 91 11.56 -8.69 -7.90
N PRO A 92 11.15 -9.47 -8.94
CA PRO A 92 10.21 -10.57 -8.76
C PRO A 92 10.73 -11.58 -7.73
N GLY A 93 9.89 -11.97 -6.80
CA GLY A 93 10.25 -12.91 -5.74
C GLY A 93 10.79 -12.29 -4.45
N MET A 94 11.09 -10.98 -4.44
CA MET A 94 11.48 -10.30 -3.22
C MET A 94 10.34 -10.33 -2.19
N GLU A 95 10.65 -10.77 -0.98
CA GLU A 95 9.74 -10.65 0.15
C GLU A 95 9.85 -9.26 0.77
N MET A 96 8.72 -8.63 1.00
CA MET A 96 8.67 -7.25 1.48
C MET A 96 7.58 -7.08 2.51
N ILE A 97 7.81 -6.15 3.42
CA ILE A 97 6.83 -5.70 4.41
C ILE A 97 6.95 -4.19 4.58
N SER A 98 5.84 -3.52 4.76
CA SER A 98 5.79 -2.09 5.07
C SER A 98 5.35 -1.89 6.51
N PHE A 99 6.09 -1.13 7.27
CA PHE A 99 5.77 -0.81 8.67
C PHE A 99 6.40 0.52 9.06
N GLY A 100 5.87 1.14 10.11
CA GLY A 100 6.36 2.44 10.55
C GLY A 100 5.77 2.88 11.88
N PRO A 101 6.14 4.08 12.35
CA PRO A 101 5.54 4.70 13.52
C PRO A 101 4.11 5.16 13.24
N ASN A 102 3.37 5.51 14.30
CA ASN A 102 2.02 6.02 14.19
C ASN A 102 2.02 7.46 13.67
N ILE A 103 1.38 7.66 12.54
CA ILE A 103 1.18 8.95 11.90
C ILE A 103 -0.28 9.37 12.05
N HIS A 104 -0.53 10.62 12.36
CA HIS A 104 -1.84 11.22 12.46
C HIS A 104 -1.98 12.31 11.41
N GLY A 105 -3.13 12.38 10.75
CA GLY A 105 -3.41 13.39 9.73
C GLY A 105 -2.50 13.28 8.50
N ALA A 106 -2.13 12.05 8.11
CA ALA A 106 -1.31 11.82 6.92
C ALA A 106 -1.88 12.56 5.69
N HIS A 107 -1.00 13.14 4.87
CA HIS A 107 -1.34 13.93 3.69
C HIS A 107 -2.12 15.23 3.97
N SER A 108 -2.04 15.75 5.17
CA SER A 108 -2.62 17.04 5.54
C SER A 108 -1.56 18.00 6.10
N PRO A 109 -1.85 19.32 6.15
CA PRO A 109 -0.95 20.29 6.79
C PRO A 109 -0.71 20.03 8.29
N ASP A 110 -1.60 19.28 8.94
CA ASP A 110 -1.52 18.91 10.36
C ASP A 110 -0.87 17.54 10.60
N GLU A 111 -0.18 17.01 9.60
CA GLU A 111 0.49 15.72 9.71
C GLU A 111 1.53 15.73 10.83
N ARG A 112 1.44 14.72 11.69
CA ARG A 112 2.33 14.58 12.84
C ARG A 112 2.59 13.11 13.17
N VAL A 113 3.76 12.82 13.73
CA VAL A 113 4.15 11.49 14.20
C VAL A 113 4.16 11.42 15.72
N SER A 114 3.75 10.29 16.27
CA SER A 114 3.85 10.03 17.71
C SER A 114 5.29 9.73 18.11
N ILE A 115 5.89 10.56 18.96
CA ILE A 115 7.29 10.41 19.44
C ILE A 115 7.50 9.04 20.09
N SER A 116 6.60 8.60 20.97
CA SER A 116 6.68 7.29 21.63
C SER A 116 6.62 6.13 20.65
N SER A 117 5.83 6.26 19.58
CA SER A 117 5.78 5.22 18.55
C SER A 117 7.04 5.18 17.69
N VAL A 118 7.72 6.30 17.47
CA VAL A 118 9.05 6.34 16.81
C VAL A 118 10.08 5.60 17.65
N GLN A 119 10.07 5.78 18.97
CA GLN A 119 10.98 5.06 19.87
C GLN A 119 10.71 3.54 19.84
N LYS A 120 9.44 3.13 19.86
CA LYS A 120 9.04 1.72 19.73
C LYS A 120 9.47 1.15 18.39
N TYR A 121 9.17 1.86 17.30
CA TYR A 121 9.56 1.50 15.94
C TYR A 121 11.09 1.31 15.82
N TRP A 122 11.89 2.26 16.33
CA TRP A 122 13.34 2.19 16.24
C TRP A 122 13.92 0.97 16.96
N LYS A 123 13.44 0.65 18.18
CA LYS A 123 13.83 -0.57 18.88
C LYS A 123 13.52 -1.82 18.06
N PHE A 124 12.35 -1.86 17.43
CA PHE A 124 11.93 -2.98 16.58
C PHE A 124 12.83 -3.11 15.34
N VAL A 125 13.15 -2.00 14.66
CA VAL A 125 14.09 -2.00 13.53
C VAL A 125 15.45 -2.58 13.92
N LEU A 126 16.01 -2.16 15.06
CA LEU A 126 17.29 -2.68 15.54
C LEU A 126 17.24 -4.19 15.80
N GLU A 127 16.14 -4.69 16.33
CA GLU A 127 15.98 -6.12 16.59
C GLU A 127 15.83 -6.92 15.29
N ILE A 128 15.08 -6.41 14.32
CA ILE A 128 15.01 -7.02 13.00
C ILE A 128 16.40 -7.15 12.38
N LEU A 129 17.18 -6.06 12.38
CA LEU A 129 18.52 -6.05 11.78
C LEU A 129 19.48 -7.05 12.41
N LYS A 130 19.35 -7.33 13.72
CA LYS A 130 20.14 -8.36 14.41
C LYS A 130 19.75 -9.79 14.01
N ASN A 131 18.51 -9.98 13.58
CA ASN A 131 17.93 -11.29 13.27
C ASN A 131 17.78 -11.54 11.76
N ILE A 132 18.40 -10.71 10.91
CA ILE A 132 18.43 -10.97 9.47
C ILE A 132 19.18 -12.28 9.21
N PRO A 133 18.57 -13.25 8.51
CA PRO A 133 19.24 -14.50 8.18
C PRO A 133 20.51 -14.26 7.34
N GLU A 134 21.61 -14.87 7.73
CA GLU A 134 22.80 -14.94 6.87
C GLU A 134 22.50 -15.79 5.64
N LYS A 135 23.07 -15.41 4.50
CA LYS A 135 22.93 -16.17 3.24
C LYS A 135 23.80 -17.40 3.22
#